data_31f18c2e40dafd7c94d8f04050aa16cc
#
_entry.id   31f18c2e40dafd7c94d8f04050aa16cc
#
_cell.length_a   1.000
_cell.length_b   1.000
_cell.length_c   1.000
_cell.angle_alpha   90.00
_cell.angle_beta   90.00
_cell.angle_gamma   90.00
#
_symmetry.space_group_name_H-M   'P 1'
#
loop_
_entity.id
_entity.type
_entity.pdbx_description
1 polymer ?
#
loop_
_entity_poly.entity_id
_entity_poly.type
_entity_poly.pdbx_seq_one_letter_code
_entity_poly.pdbx_strand_id
1 'polypeptide(L)'
;MKTINPNGAGLVLGALLGGWHLTWAALVAVGLAQPLIDFLFWIHFIKPVYVVEPFEIGRAVILVLITAAIGYVVGLAFALLWNRLHG
;
A
#
# COMPACT_ATOMS: atom_id res chain seq x y z
N MET A 1 -15.41 -5.34 -25.39
CA MET A 1 -14.40 -4.98 -24.36
C MET A 1 -14.08 -6.20 -23.52
N LYS A 2 -12.84 -6.42 -23.25
CA LYS A 2 -12.43 -7.57 -22.45
C LYS A 2 -12.82 -7.41 -20.99
N THR A 3 -13.27 -8.49 -20.39
CA THR A 3 -13.49 -8.52 -18.96
C THR A 3 -12.15 -8.73 -18.24
N ILE A 4 -12.16 -8.43 -16.94
CA ILE A 4 -10.99 -8.61 -16.08
C ILE A 4 -11.28 -9.74 -15.11
N ASN A 5 -10.33 -10.62 -14.92
CA ASN A 5 -10.43 -11.68 -13.91
C ASN A 5 -10.43 -11.02 -12.52
N PRO A 6 -11.54 -11.15 -11.75
CA PRO A 6 -11.61 -10.49 -10.43
C PRO A 6 -10.53 -10.95 -9.46
N ASN A 7 -10.25 -12.25 -9.40
CA ASN A 7 -9.22 -12.75 -8.53
C ASN A 7 -7.83 -12.24 -8.94
N GLY A 8 -7.57 -12.21 -10.27
CA GLY A 8 -6.30 -11.68 -10.78
C GLY A 8 -6.11 -10.21 -10.43
N ALA A 9 -7.15 -9.39 -10.61
CA ALA A 9 -7.09 -7.98 -10.25
C ALA A 9 -6.84 -7.81 -8.74
N GLY A 10 -7.52 -8.62 -7.92
CA GLY A 10 -7.32 -8.60 -6.48
C GLY A 10 -5.87 -8.94 -6.10
N LEU A 11 -5.31 -9.97 -6.73
CA LEU A 11 -3.94 -10.38 -6.45
C LEU A 11 -2.94 -9.29 -6.86
N VAL A 12 -3.15 -8.64 -8.00
CA VAL A 12 -2.26 -7.56 -8.45
C VAL A 12 -2.29 -6.38 -7.49
N LEU A 13 -3.48 -5.88 -7.14
CA LEU A 13 -3.58 -4.75 -6.23
C LEU A 13 -3.15 -5.11 -4.82
N GLY A 14 -3.43 -6.33 -4.37
CA GLY A 14 -2.93 -6.79 -3.08
C GLY A 14 -1.40 -6.82 -3.04
N ALA A 15 -0.77 -7.32 -4.10
CA ALA A 15 0.68 -7.34 -4.21
C ALA A 15 1.27 -5.92 -4.27
N LEU A 16 0.62 -5.00 -4.99
CA LEU A 16 1.09 -3.62 -5.08
C LEU A 16 0.99 -2.90 -3.73
N LEU A 17 -0.16 -2.98 -3.06
CA LEU A 17 -0.33 -2.30 -1.77
C LEU A 17 0.49 -2.96 -0.68
N GLY A 18 0.50 -4.28 -0.62
CA GLY A 18 1.33 -4.98 0.36
C GLY A 18 2.82 -4.75 0.11
N GLY A 19 3.24 -4.80 -1.15
CA GLY A 19 4.64 -4.54 -1.53
C GLY A 19 5.07 -3.11 -1.23
N TRP A 20 4.19 -2.14 -1.48
CA TRP A 20 4.45 -0.74 -1.13
C TRP A 20 4.71 -0.58 0.38
N HIS A 21 3.86 -1.18 1.19
CA HIS A 21 4.01 -1.07 2.63
C HIS A 21 5.15 -1.94 3.17
N LEU A 22 5.48 -3.03 2.48
CA LEU A 22 6.69 -3.79 2.79
C LEU A 22 7.94 -2.91 2.56
N THR A 23 7.97 -2.15 1.45
CA THR A 23 9.04 -1.21 1.18
C THR A 23 9.13 -0.15 2.28
N TRP A 24 7.98 0.39 2.70
CA TRP A 24 7.95 1.34 3.81
C TRP A 24 8.52 0.73 5.09
N ALA A 25 8.11 -0.48 5.42
CA ALA A 25 8.62 -1.16 6.62
C ALA A 25 10.12 -1.38 6.54
N ALA A 26 10.66 -1.70 5.35
CA ALA A 26 12.10 -1.84 5.16
C ALA A 26 12.82 -0.51 5.37
N LEU A 27 12.25 0.60 4.89
CA LEU A 27 12.82 1.94 5.11
C LEU A 27 12.82 2.30 6.59
N VAL A 28 11.77 1.93 7.32
CA VAL A 28 11.73 2.14 8.77
C VAL A 28 12.84 1.34 9.45
N ALA A 29 13.02 0.08 9.04
CA ALA A 29 14.02 -0.80 9.63
C ALA A 29 15.45 -0.28 9.47
N VAL A 30 15.76 0.34 8.32
CA VAL A 30 17.10 0.87 8.04
C VAL A 30 17.25 2.34 8.38
N GLY A 31 16.22 2.99 8.94
CA GLY A 31 16.32 4.37 9.42
C GLY A 31 16.15 5.45 8.35
N LEU A 32 15.67 5.09 7.16
CA LEU A 32 15.49 6.05 6.07
C LEU A 32 14.07 6.63 5.97
N ALA A 33 13.12 6.08 6.74
CA ALA A 33 11.72 6.52 6.63
C ALA A 33 11.52 7.95 7.14
N GLN A 34 12.14 8.32 8.24
CA GLN A 34 11.96 9.66 8.81
C GLN A 34 12.46 10.76 7.87
N PRO A 35 13.70 10.69 7.35
CA PRO A 35 14.15 11.73 6.41
C PRO A 35 13.30 11.76 5.13
N LEU A 36 12.81 10.62 4.67
CA LEU A 36 11.97 10.58 3.49
C LEU A 36 10.63 11.29 3.73
N ILE A 37 9.96 11.00 4.85
CA ILE A 37 8.66 11.62 5.14
C ILE A 37 8.84 13.12 5.42
N ASP A 38 9.93 13.52 6.07
CA ASP A 38 10.23 14.92 6.30
C ASP A 38 10.40 15.67 4.98
N PHE A 39 11.12 15.06 4.03
CA PHE A 39 11.31 15.64 2.70
C PHE A 39 9.99 15.76 1.94
N LEU A 40 9.17 14.71 1.97
CA LEU A 40 7.89 14.72 1.26
C LEU A 40 6.95 15.81 1.78
N PHE A 41 6.90 15.99 3.09
CA PHE A 41 6.09 17.08 3.67
C PHE A 41 6.67 18.44 3.30
N TRP A 42 7.99 18.57 3.33
CA TRP A 42 8.65 19.83 2.99
C TRP A 42 8.32 20.28 1.56
N ILE A 43 8.39 19.38 0.59
CA ILE A 43 8.06 19.75 -0.80
C ILE A 43 6.57 20.04 -1.00
N HIS A 44 5.72 19.61 -0.07
CA HIS A 44 4.29 19.90 -0.10
C HIS A 44 3.92 21.13 0.72
N PHE A 45 4.91 21.89 1.17
CA PHE A 45 4.69 23.09 2.00
C PHE A 45 4.05 22.75 3.36
N ILE A 46 4.31 21.56 3.87
CA ILE A 46 3.76 21.08 5.14
C ILE A 46 4.92 20.89 6.12
N LYS A 47 4.78 21.49 7.30
CA LYS A 47 5.77 21.28 8.36
C LYS A 47 5.63 19.87 8.91
N PRO A 48 6.69 19.04 8.87
CA PRO A 48 6.58 17.68 9.40
C PRO A 48 6.45 17.70 10.92
N VAL A 49 5.39 17.07 11.41
CA VAL A 49 5.11 16.95 12.84
C VAL A 49 5.04 15.50 13.29
N TYR A 50 5.15 14.56 12.34
CA TYR A 50 5.05 13.13 12.63
C TYR A 50 6.43 12.55 12.85
N VAL A 51 6.55 11.69 13.85
CA VAL A 51 7.79 10.98 14.16
C VAL A 51 7.58 9.51 13.83
N VAL A 52 8.49 8.96 13.01
CA VAL A 52 8.47 7.54 12.69
C VAL A 52 8.98 6.77 13.89
N GLU A 53 8.18 5.83 14.38
CA GLU A 53 8.56 5.03 15.54
C GLU A 53 9.60 3.98 15.15
N PRO A 54 10.35 3.45 16.14
CA PRO A 54 11.31 2.40 15.87
C PRO A 54 10.66 1.18 15.21
N PHE A 55 11.42 0.48 14.37
CA PHE A 55 10.92 -0.69 13.66
C PHE A 55 10.54 -1.79 14.63
N GLU A 56 9.40 -2.44 14.36
CA GLU A 56 8.94 -3.59 15.14
C GLU A 56 8.32 -4.58 14.16
N ILE A 57 8.85 -5.80 14.14
CA ILE A 57 8.52 -6.80 13.14
C ILE A 57 7.03 -7.20 13.15
N GLY A 58 6.42 -7.28 14.33
CA GLY A 58 5.00 -7.61 14.44
C GLY A 58 4.13 -6.59 13.75
N ARG A 59 4.41 -5.30 13.94
CA ARG A 59 3.70 -4.23 13.24
C ARG A 59 3.92 -4.29 11.73
N ALA A 60 5.14 -4.59 11.30
CA ALA A 60 5.44 -4.70 9.87
C ALA A 60 4.62 -5.81 9.23
N VAL A 61 4.54 -6.96 9.86
CA VAL A 61 3.74 -8.08 9.36
C VAL A 61 2.26 -7.70 9.28
N ILE A 62 1.73 -7.10 10.34
CA ILE A 62 0.33 -6.68 10.38
C ILE A 62 0.05 -5.66 9.27
N LEU A 63 0.93 -4.68 9.11
CA LEU A 63 0.75 -3.65 8.09
C LEU A 63 0.70 -4.25 6.69
N VAL A 64 1.64 -5.13 6.36
CA VAL A 64 1.70 -5.75 5.03
C VAL A 64 0.48 -6.64 4.80
N LEU A 65 0.07 -7.43 5.79
CA LEU A 65 -1.07 -8.32 5.63
C LEU A 65 -2.37 -7.54 5.46
N ILE A 66 -2.58 -6.48 6.26
CA ILE A 66 -3.79 -5.67 6.16
C ILE A 66 -3.84 -4.93 4.83
N THR A 67 -2.74 -4.33 4.42
CA THR A 67 -2.72 -3.56 3.15
C THR A 67 -2.85 -4.48 1.94
N ALA A 68 -2.27 -5.66 1.99
CA ALA A 68 -2.44 -6.65 0.93
C ALA A 68 -3.90 -7.11 0.85
N ALA A 69 -4.55 -7.35 1.99
CA ALA A 69 -5.95 -7.74 2.04
C ALA A 69 -6.86 -6.62 1.49
N ILE A 70 -6.59 -5.36 1.88
CA ILE A 70 -7.33 -4.22 1.37
C ILE A 70 -7.16 -4.11 -0.15
N GLY A 71 -5.94 -4.26 -0.64
CA GLY A 71 -5.68 -4.22 -2.07
C GLY A 71 -6.41 -5.32 -2.81
N TYR A 72 -6.44 -6.53 -2.25
CA TYR A 72 -7.17 -7.62 -2.85
C TYR A 72 -8.67 -7.31 -2.97
N VAL A 73 -9.27 -6.83 -1.89
CA VAL A 73 -10.70 -6.48 -1.88
C VAL A 73 -10.99 -5.35 -2.88
N VAL A 74 -10.15 -4.33 -2.91
CA VAL A 74 -10.32 -3.21 -3.84
C VAL A 74 -10.18 -3.68 -5.29
N GLY A 75 -9.18 -4.50 -5.57
CA GLY A 75 -8.97 -5.04 -6.92
C GLY A 75 -10.13 -5.92 -7.37
N LEU A 76 -10.63 -6.78 -6.47
CA LEU A 76 -11.77 -7.62 -6.74
C LEU A 76 -13.01 -6.77 -7.05
N ALA A 77 -13.29 -5.77 -6.22
CA ALA A 77 -14.44 -4.88 -6.41
C ALA A 77 -14.31 -4.09 -7.71
N PHE A 78 -13.11 -3.58 -8.01
CA PHE A 78 -12.87 -2.86 -9.25
C PHE A 78 -13.17 -3.74 -10.47
N ALA A 79 -12.68 -4.97 -10.47
CA ALA A 79 -12.88 -5.88 -11.59
C ALA A 79 -14.36 -6.25 -11.77
N LEU A 80 -15.06 -6.47 -10.66
CA LEU A 80 -16.50 -6.77 -10.73
C LEU A 80 -17.29 -5.60 -11.30
N LEU A 81 -16.97 -4.38 -10.88
CA LEU A 81 -17.61 -3.17 -11.41
C LEU A 81 -17.27 -2.96 -12.88
N TRP A 82 -16.00 -3.13 -13.23
CA TRP A 82 -15.55 -3.00 -14.62
C TRP A 82 -16.29 -3.97 -15.52
N ASN A 83 -16.36 -5.22 -15.12
CA ASN A 83 -17.01 -6.26 -15.91
C ASN A 83 -18.51 -5.99 -16.06
N ARG A 84 -19.14 -5.47 -15.01
CA ARG A 84 -20.56 -5.13 -15.05
C ARG A 84 -20.85 -4.00 -16.02
N LEU A 85 -19.95 -3.01 -16.10
CA LEU A 85 -20.11 -1.85 -16.96
C LEU A 85 -19.70 -2.13 -18.41
N HIS A 86 -18.76 -3.02 -18.63
CA HIS A 86 -18.16 -3.28 -19.93
C HIS A 86 -18.40 -4.68 -20.46
N GLY A 87 -18.93 -5.54 -19.64
CA GLY A 87 -19.25 -6.91 -20.00
C GLY A 87 -20.70 -7.05 -20.38
#